data_0579af57e4c7054ca3be3cd9cd6d4710
#
_entry.id   0579af57e4c7054ca3be3cd9cd6d4710
#
_cell.length_a   1.000
_cell.length_b   1.000
_cell.length_c   1.000
_cell.angle_alpha   90.00
_cell.angle_beta   90.00
_cell.angle_gamma   90.00
#
_symmetry.space_group_name_H-M   'P 1'
#
loop_
_entity.id
_entity.type
_entity.pdbx_description
1 polymer ?
#
loop_
_entity_poly.entity_id
_entity_poly.type
_entity_poly.pdbx_seq_one_letter_code
_entity_poly.pdbx_strand_id
1 'polypeptide(L)'
;MKQKWPILIFSALLTAFIVLAGIWGNAQFEHLHSGSMLTAEHAAQGIALDGWRQEAPGQWHFTFTVGEDISSLALCVTNTAVPLAPESLTSLEHSGELYALDVTPGETVELVFTCGRSPQTWLMTSAFASRAFRFRTMTQLIALTAFVTMGMVLLALYHYKHLPELGYFLLYLVIMSVWALMVFFFPAIRNSLLQRILRSFFSLTVLASALLAAGLLGVKLPRSGRGLLALAAGCVVFFALSMSSYPPLRVGMLVAGMCLCLYYLMAAVNADHEGAALMLLPGAVTTGFRVWALMPGLDSALFVESVPFYLLRCSRLYDLPFAIGCMVFVCRRFALLFDRTEQLARELDARVAERTKELTAETEARKSMMLNIFHDLRSPLFAVSGGLETLESAPEALPALLPALRQRIEFLRRLTEDLFLAAKLEQKQILLNEDRAALNEEAAAVCAVCRSEADQKGVELHVSADTPLPVWGDSVRLQQIIQNLVTNAIHYTPAGGSIHVDCRAEDETACVSVQDTGCGIAPEDQSAVFDRYFHTTADKKHDSTGLGLTIAQELAHLHHGEITLQSEVGKGSIFTLRLPLLTD
;
A
#
# COMPACT_ATOMS: atom_id res chain seq x y z
N MET A 1 13.81 -11.55 13.54
CA MET A 1 13.75 -13.03 13.68
C MET A 1 13.60 -13.52 15.13
N LYS A 2 14.40 -13.06 16.12
CA LYS A 2 14.35 -13.58 17.52
C LYS A 2 12.99 -13.44 18.23
N GLN A 3 12.16 -12.45 17.92
CA GLN A 3 10.86 -12.22 18.58
C GLN A 3 9.72 -13.18 18.14
N LYS A 4 9.88 -13.91 17.03
CA LYS A 4 8.81 -14.77 16.46
C LYS A 4 8.90 -16.22 16.88
N TRP A 5 10.06 -16.68 17.30
CA TRP A 5 10.28 -18.03 17.79
C TRP A 5 9.36 -18.46 18.94
N PRO A 6 9.05 -17.59 19.94
CA PRO A 6 8.13 -17.97 21.00
C PRO A 6 6.73 -18.34 20.50
N ILE A 7 6.21 -17.62 19.50
CA ILE A 7 4.86 -17.90 18.94
C ILE A 7 4.87 -19.22 18.17
N LEU A 8 5.92 -19.50 17.40
CA LEU A 8 6.07 -20.75 16.66
C LEU A 8 6.18 -21.96 17.60
N ILE A 9 7.02 -21.85 18.62
CA ILE A 9 7.20 -22.87 19.64
C ILE A 9 5.90 -23.10 20.41
N PHE A 10 5.23 -22.02 20.86
CA PHE A 10 3.96 -22.11 21.57
C PHE A 10 2.87 -22.78 20.73
N SER A 11 2.76 -22.42 19.44
CA SER A 11 1.78 -23.04 18.53
C SER A 11 2.05 -24.53 18.32
N ALA A 12 3.32 -24.95 18.19
CA ALA A 12 3.70 -26.35 18.08
C ALA A 12 3.41 -27.14 19.36
N LEU A 13 3.76 -26.56 20.53
CA LEU A 13 3.48 -27.16 21.83
C LEU A 13 1.97 -27.28 22.10
N LEU A 14 1.18 -26.28 21.73
CA LEU A 14 -0.27 -26.29 21.86
C LEU A 14 -0.89 -27.40 20.98
N THR A 15 -0.45 -27.52 19.73
CA THR A 15 -0.88 -28.61 18.85
C THR A 15 -0.55 -29.97 19.44
N ALA A 16 0.69 -30.17 19.92
CA ALA A 16 1.13 -31.41 20.57
C ALA A 16 0.33 -31.69 21.85
N PHE A 17 0.08 -30.66 22.67
CA PHE A 17 -0.73 -30.79 23.89
C PHE A 17 -2.16 -31.25 23.58
N ILE A 18 -2.83 -30.67 22.59
CA ILE A 18 -4.19 -31.05 22.16
C ILE A 18 -4.22 -32.51 21.72
N VAL A 19 -3.22 -32.96 20.95
CA VAL A 19 -3.12 -34.35 20.48
C VAL A 19 -2.86 -35.29 21.64
N LEU A 20 -1.90 -34.98 22.54
CA LEU A 20 -1.57 -35.80 23.70
C LEU A 20 -2.72 -35.86 24.70
N ALA A 21 -3.40 -34.75 24.96
CA ALA A 21 -4.59 -34.72 25.81
C ALA A 21 -5.72 -35.60 25.25
N GLY A 22 -5.89 -35.59 23.92
CA GLY A 22 -6.82 -36.50 23.25
C GLY A 22 -6.44 -37.97 23.42
N ILE A 23 -5.15 -38.33 23.28
CA ILE A 23 -4.67 -39.71 23.46
C ILE A 23 -4.84 -40.16 24.92
N TRP A 24 -4.48 -39.29 25.88
CA TRP A 24 -4.59 -39.57 27.31
C TRP A 24 -6.05 -39.77 27.73
N GLY A 25 -6.95 -38.91 27.29
CA GLY A 25 -8.40 -39.04 27.52
C GLY A 25 -8.95 -40.39 27.02
N ASN A 26 -8.43 -40.90 25.89
CA ASN A 26 -8.84 -42.19 25.34
C ASN A 26 -8.38 -43.40 26.16
N ALA A 27 -7.26 -43.27 26.88
CA ALA A 27 -6.70 -44.39 27.65
C ALA A 27 -7.43 -44.65 28.99
N GLN A 28 -8.37 -43.81 29.37
CA GLN A 28 -9.05 -43.86 30.68
C GLN A 28 -10.48 -44.47 30.63
N PHE A 29 -10.88 -45.05 29.47
CA PHE A 29 -12.25 -45.55 29.34
C PHE A 29 -12.43 -46.97 29.90
N GLU A 30 -13.50 -47.09 30.65
CA GLU A 30 -13.99 -48.40 31.04
C GLU A 30 -14.75 -49.05 29.87
N HIS A 31 -14.47 -50.32 29.66
CA HIS A 31 -15.13 -51.17 28.67
C HIS A 31 -16.00 -52.19 29.36
N LEU A 32 -17.24 -52.32 28.89
CA LEU A 32 -18.10 -53.42 29.29
C LEU A 32 -17.78 -54.64 28.43
N HIS A 33 -17.36 -55.72 29.05
CA HIS A 33 -17.11 -56.98 28.34
C HIS A 33 -18.37 -57.83 28.26
N SER A 34 -18.48 -58.62 27.18
CA SER A 34 -19.59 -59.56 27.01
C SER A 34 -19.74 -60.49 28.20
N GLY A 35 -20.94 -60.57 28.76
CA GLY A 35 -21.26 -61.35 29.97
C GLY A 35 -21.12 -60.58 31.29
N SER A 36 -20.77 -59.30 31.25
CA SER A 36 -20.65 -58.44 32.43
C SER A 36 -21.97 -57.79 32.83
N MET A 37 -22.06 -57.32 34.08
CA MET A 37 -23.19 -56.56 34.60
C MET A 37 -23.03 -55.05 34.31
N LEU A 38 -24.02 -54.44 33.74
CA LEU A 38 -24.09 -52.99 33.50
C LEU A 38 -24.64 -52.30 34.74
N THR A 39 -23.84 -51.43 35.37
CA THR A 39 -24.28 -50.61 36.50
C THR A 39 -24.90 -49.30 36.06
N ALA A 40 -25.75 -48.68 36.90
CA ALA A 40 -26.34 -47.37 36.63
C ALA A 40 -25.27 -46.29 36.45
N GLU A 41 -24.14 -46.36 37.16
CA GLU A 41 -23.03 -45.43 37.04
C GLU A 41 -22.38 -45.50 35.65
N HIS A 42 -22.08 -46.72 35.16
CA HIS A 42 -21.55 -46.96 33.84
C HIS A 42 -22.51 -46.44 32.73
N ALA A 43 -23.81 -46.72 32.88
CA ALA A 43 -24.82 -46.26 31.93
C ALA A 43 -25.00 -44.71 31.95
N ALA A 44 -24.85 -44.09 33.11
CA ALA A 44 -24.97 -42.61 33.24
C ALA A 44 -23.83 -41.86 32.55
N GLN A 45 -22.64 -42.45 32.51
CA GLN A 45 -21.46 -41.91 31.87
C GLN A 45 -21.33 -42.33 30.39
N GLY A 46 -21.99 -43.41 29.99
CA GLY A 46 -21.86 -44.08 28.70
C GLY A 46 -20.65 -45.02 28.65
N ILE A 47 -20.85 -46.24 28.33
CA ILE A 47 -19.80 -47.28 28.33
C ILE A 47 -19.66 -47.90 26.95
N ALA A 48 -18.41 -48.11 26.51
CA ALA A 48 -18.13 -48.82 25.26
C ALA A 48 -18.29 -50.33 25.41
N LEU A 49 -18.87 -50.99 24.42
CA LEU A 49 -19.01 -52.43 24.40
C LEU A 49 -17.79 -53.05 23.72
N ASP A 50 -17.10 -53.96 24.43
CA ASP A 50 -15.94 -54.67 23.92
C ASP A 50 -16.06 -56.19 24.13
N GLY A 51 -15.40 -56.98 23.29
CA GLY A 51 -15.50 -58.43 23.36
C GLY A 51 -16.68 -59.04 22.58
N TRP A 52 -17.09 -58.41 21.48
CA TRP A 52 -18.07 -58.95 20.55
C TRP A 52 -17.63 -60.32 20.02
N ARG A 53 -18.54 -61.28 20.04
CA ARG A 53 -18.31 -62.62 19.51
C ARG A 53 -18.94 -62.75 18.12
N GLN A 54 -18.20 -63.31 17.18
CA GLN A 54 -18.71 -63.61 15.86
C GLN A 54 -19.20 -65.06 15.82
N GLU A 55 -20.51 -65.28 15.70
CA GLU A 55 -21.06 -66.63 15.67
C GLU A 55 -21.33 -67.12 14.24
N ALA A 56 -21.61 -66.20 13.33
CA ALA A 56 -21.70 -66.47 11.90
C ALA A 56 -20.97 -65.39 11.08
N PRO A 57 -20.61 -65.65 9.82
CA PRO A 57 -19.94 -64.63 8.99
C PRO A 57 -20.77 -63.34 8.91
N GLY A 58 -20.24 -62.26 9.47
CA GLY A 58 -20.90 -60.95 9.51
C GLY A 58 -21.93 -60.75 10.60
N GLN A 59 -22.19 -61.73 11.47
CA GLN A 59 -23.06 -61.60 12.64
C GLN A 59 -22.25 -61.55 13.93
N TRP A 60 -22.49 -60.52 14.74
CA TRP A 60 -21.77 -60.22 15.97
C TRP A 60 -22.74 -60.22 17.14
N HIS A 61 -22.39 -60.96 18.20
CA HIS A 61 -23.19 -61.13 19.39
C HIS A 61 -22.51 -60.51 20.61
N PHE A 62 -23.30 -59.84 21.45
CA PHE A 62 -22.86 -59.26 22.71
C PHE A 62 -23.95 -59.43 23.76
N THR A 63 -23.62 -59.97 24.91
CA THR A 63 -24.55 -60.18 26.01
C THR A 63 -24.12 -59.37 27.23
N PHE A 64 -25.09 -58.80 27.96
CA PHE A 64 -24.86 -58.12 29.22
C PHE A 64 -26.08 -58.25 30.13
N THR A 65 -25.88 -58.14 31.45
CA THR A 65 -26.97 -58.17 32.43
C THR A 65 -27.22 -56.74 32.93
N VAL A 66 -28.49 -56.32 32.94
CA VAL A 66 -28.93 -54.98 33.35
C VAL A 66 -28.97 -54.89 34.87
N GLY A 67 -28.38 -53.83 35.44
CA GLY A 67 -28.42 -53.56 36.88
C GLY A 67 -29.84 -53.20 37.37
N GLU A 68 -30.05 -53.32 38.71
CA GLU A 68 -31.38 -53.16 39.33
C GLU A 68 -31.99 -51.74 39.18
N ASP A 69 -31.15 -50.74 38.96
CA ASP A 69 -31.58 -49.32 38.89
C ASP A 69 -31.76 -48.75 37.45
N ILE A 70 -31.75 -49.63 36.45
CA ILE A 70 -31.80 -49.21 35.04
C ILE A 70 -33.11 -49.63 34.41
N SER A 71 -33.89 -48.66 33.90
CA SER A 71 -35.17 -48.91 33.23
C SER A 71 -35.18 -48.58 31.73
N SER A 72 -34.27 -47.79 31.26
CA SER A 72 -34.17 -47.40 29.83
C SER A 72 -32.72 -47.11 29.44
N LEU A 73 -32.32 -47.64 28.32
CA LEU A 73 -30.99 -47.45 27.73
C LEU A 73 -31.09 -46.88 26.34
N ALA A 74 -30.04 -46.23 25.92
CA ALA A 74 -29.82 -45.88 24.52
C ALA A 74 -28.55 -46.56 24.03
N LEU A 75 -28.58 -47.11 22.85
CA LEU A 75 -27.46 -47.74 22.19
C LEU A 75 -27.03 -46.86 21.01
N CYS A 76 -25.79 -46.41 21.04
CA CYS A 76 -25.19 -45.68 19.92
C CYS A 76 -24.31 -46.60 19.09
N VAL A 77 -24.52 -46.63 17.78
CA VAL A 77 -23.78 -47.48 16.84
C VAL A 77 -23.09 -46.62 15.81
N THR A 78 -21.79 -46.62 15.74
CA THR A 78 -21.01 -45.69 14.87
C THR A 78 -20.52 -46.28 13.56
N ASN A 79 -20.57 -47.56 13.37
CA ASN A 79 -20.27 -48.18 12.07
C ASN A 79 -21.54 -48.79 11.48
N THR A 80 -21.64 -48.90 10.19
CA THR A 80 -22.81 -49.33 9.39
C THR A 80 -23.35 -50.72 9.84
N ALA A 81 -23.35 -51.03 11.14
CA ALA A 81 -23.87 -52.21 11.73
C ALA A 81 -25.41 -52.10 11.83
N VAL A 82 -26.10 -53.11 11.37
CA VAL A 82 -27.58 -53.19 11.40
C VAL A 82 -27.96 -54.09 12.53
N PRO A 83 -28.81 -53.65 13.49
CA PRO A 83 -29.27 -54.51 14.58
C PRO A 83 -30.22 -55.58 14.04
N LEU A 84 -30.04 -56.79 14.55
CA LEU A 84 -30.93 -57.93 14.28
C LEU A 84 -31.78 -58.29 15.51
N ALA A 85 -31.22 -58.10 16.70
CA ALA A 85 -31.88 -58.37 17.97
C ALA A 85 -31.33 -57.45 19.09
N PRO A 86 -32.12 -57.16 20.15
CA PRO A 86 -33.50 -57.57 20.34
C PRO A 86 -34.51 -56.80 19.47
N GLU A 87 -35.71 -57.35 19.27
CA GLU A 87 -36.79 -56.65 18.53
C GLU A 87 -37.25 -55.36 19.23
N SER A 88 -36.97 -55.21 20.53
CA SER A 88 -37.22 -54.02 21.33
C SER A 88 -36.31 -52.83 20.96
N LEU A 89 -35.26 -53.01 20.13
CA LEU A 89 -34.43 -51.92 19.62
C LEU A 89 -35.21 -51.07 18.65
N THR A 90 -35.62 -49.88 19.11
CA THR A 90 -36.30 -48.90 18.28
C THR A 90 -35.33 -47.77 17.92
N SER A 91 -35.27 -47.41 16.64
CA SER A 91 -34.43 -46.28 16.22
C SER A 91 -35.02 -44.98 16.79
N LEU A 92 -34.23 -44.28 17.63
CA LEU A 92 -34.58 -42.98 18.19
C LEU A 92 -34.45 -41.86 17.17
N GLU A 93 -33.80 -42.16 16.04
CA GLU A 93 -33.54 -41.19 14.99
C GLU A 93 -33.59 -41.80 13.60
N HIS A 94 -33.91 -40.97 12.63
CA HIS A 94 -33.88 -41.33 11.21
C HIS A 94 -32.46 -41.69 10.71
N SER A 95 -31.41 -41.45 11.54
CA SER A 95 -30.02 -41.69 11.19
C SER A 95 -29.59 -43.18 11.33
N GLY A 96 -30.27 -43.97 12.11
CA GLY A 96 -29.86 -45.37 12.40
C GLY A 96 -28.58 -45.49 13.22
N GLU A 97 -28.18 -44.42 13.91
CA GLU A 97 -27.02 -44.41 14.81
C GLU A 97 -27.39 -44.53 16.30
N LEU A 98 -28.62 -44.15 16.66
CA LEU A 98 -29.10 -44.17 18.04
C LEU A 98 -30.39 -44.99 18.13
N TYR A 99 -30.37 -45.96 19.01
CA TYR A 99 -31.48 -46.87 19.28
C TYR A 99 -31.90 -46.77 20.75
N ALA A 100 -33.21 -46.75 21.00
CA ALA A 100 -33.76 -46.97 22.33
C ALA A 100 -33.82 -48.47 22.60
N LEU A 101 -33.48 -48.82 23.81
CA LEU A 101 -33.55 -50.17 24.33
C LEU A 101 -34.31 -50.12 25.66
N ASP A 102 -35.51 -50.63 25.63
CA ASP A 102 -36.33 -50.83 26.82
C ASP A 102 -35.84 -52.10 27.52
N VAL A 103 -35.44 -51.97 28.79
CA VAL A 103 -34.87 -53.03 29.57
C VAL A 103 -35.57 -53.15 30.90
N THR A 104 -35.58 -54.38 31.43
CA THR A 104 -36.03 -54.63 32.80
C THR A 104 -34.84 -54.88 33.73
N PRO A 105 -34.87 -54.35 34.97
CA PRO A 105 -33.81 -54.63 35.95
C PRO A 105 -33.55 -56.12 36.12
N GLY A 106 -32.28 -56.55 36.10
CA GLY A 106 -31.87 -57.91 36.20
C GLY A 106 -31.97 -58.73 34.90
N GLU A 107 -32.46 -58.20 33.82
CA GLU A 107 -32.58 -58.88 32.53
C GLU A 107 -31.20 -59.06 31.87
N THR A 108 -31.00 -60.20 31.23
CA THR A 108 -29.83 -60.42 30.38
C THR A 108 -30.22 -60.12 28.93
N VAL A 109 -29.62 -59.07 28.38
CA VAL A 109 -29.90 -58.60 27.01
C VAL A 109 -28.83 -59.17 26.09
N GLU A 110 -29.28 -59.70 24.97
CA GLU A 110 -28.41 -60.09 23.85
C GLU A 110 -28.58 -59.13 22.69
N LEU A 111 -27.49 -58.50 22.28
CA LEU A 111 -27.41 -57.65 21.11
C LEU A 111 -26.82 -58.45 19.95
N VAL A 112 -27.52 -58.43 18.81
CA VAL A 112 -27.02 -59.06 17.57
C VAL A 112 -26.99 -58.05 16.44
N PHE A 113 -25.82 -57.90 15.83
CA PHE A 113 -25.60 -56.97 14.72
C PHE A 113 -25.03 -57.69 13.50
N THR A 114 -25.45 -57.20 12.33
CA THR A 114 -24.82 -57.58 11.05
C THR A 114 -23.90 -56.45 10.57
N CYS A 115 -22.60 -56.76 10.44
CA CYS A 115 -21.62 -55.90 9.83
C CYS A 115 -20.35 -56.63 9.44
N GLY A 116 -19.58 -56.06 8.52
CA GLY A 116 -18.34 -56.65 8.02
C GLY A 116 -17.16 -56.64 9.02
N ARG A 117 -17.30 -55.95 10.15
CA ARG A 117 -16.30 -55.85 11.24
C ARG A 117 -17.03 -55.76 12.56
N SER A 118 -16.30 -55.99 13.68
CA SER A 118 -16.84 -55.83 15.02
C SER A 118 -17.60 -54.51 15.18
N PRO A 119 -18.84 -54.51 15.69
CA PRO A 119 -19.61 -53.31 15.93
C PRO A 119 -18.91 -52.41 16.94
N GLN A 120 -18.91 -51.11 16.65
CA GLN A 120 -18.47 -50.11 17.63
C GLN A 120 -19.70 -49.46 18.23
N THR A 121 -20.00 -49.82 19.46
CA THR A 121 -21.26 -49.50 20.13
C THR A 121 -21.02 -49.00 21.54
N TRP A 122 -21.94 -48.14 21.99
CA TRP A 122 -21.96 -47.63 23.36
C TRP A 122 -23.33 -47.75 23.94
N LEU A 123 -23.38 -48.12 25.21
CA LEU A 123 -24.58 -48.07 26.03
C LEU A 123 -24.54 -46.84 26.93
N MET A 124 -25.66 -46.16 27.03
CA MET A 124 -25.84 -44.99 27.87
C MET A 124 -27.29 -44.84 28.32
N THR A 125 -27.55 -43.99 29.32
CA THR A 125 -28.94 -43.67 29.67
C THR A 125 -29.60 -42.87 28.55
N SER A 126 -30.92 -43.08 28.33
CA SER A 126 -31.70 -42.36 27.32
C SER A 126 -31.66 -40.84 27.56
N ALA A 127 -31.60 -40.39 28.81
CA ALA A 127 -31.49 -38.99 29.18
C ALA A 127 -30.15 -38.39 28.73
N PHE A 128 -29.04 -39.14 28.88
CA PHE A 128 -27.71 -38.72 28.44
C PHE A 128 -27.62 -38.67 26.93
N ALA A 129 -28.09 -39.71 26.25
CA ALA A 129 -28.14 -39.77 24.79
C ALA A 129 -28.89 -38.58 24.21
N SER A 130 -30.08 -38.27 24.72
CA SER A 130 -30.90 -37.15 24.27
C SER A 130 -30.23 -35.77 24.49
N ARG A 131 -29.51 -35.61 25.60
CA ARG A 131 -28.74 -34.38 25.87
C ARG A 131 -27.56 -34.24 24.92
N ALA A 132 -26.78 -35.29 24.75
CA ALA A 132 -25.62 -35.32 23.85
C ALA A 132 -26.03 -35.04 22.41
N PHE A 133 -27.15 -35.62 21.97
CA PHE A 133 -27.66 -35.38 20.61
C PHE A 133 -28.14 -33.95 20.39
N ARG A 134 -28.99 -33.41 21.27
CA ARG A 134 -29.43 -32.01 21.18
C ARG A 134 -28.26 -31.06 21.14
N PHE A 135 -27.27 -31.35 21.95
CA PHE A 135 -26.06 -30.54 22.03
C PHE A 135 -25.25 -30.60 20.73
N ARG A 136 -25.05 -31.80 20.13
CA ARG A 136 -24.44 -31.98 18.81
C ARG A 136 -25.14 -31.15 17.75
N THR A 137 -26.47 -31.21 17.69
CA THR A 137 -27.28 -30.49 16.72
C THR A 137 -27.16 -28.97 16.88
N MET A 138 -27.25 -28.47 18.13
CA MET A 138 -27.10 -27.05 18.41
C MET A 138 -25.73 -26.51 17.99
N THR A 139 -24.66 -27.23 18.29
CA THR A 139 -23.29 -26.79 17.95
C THR A 139 -23.03 -26.83 16.45
N GLN A 140 -23.59 -27.80 15.73
CA GLN A 140 -23.52 -27.83 14.26
C GLN A 140 -24.27 -26.65 13.65
N LEU A 141 -25.43 -26.29 14.18
CA LEU A 141 -26.21 -25.13 13.74
C LEU A 141 -25.46 -23.81 14.00
N ILE A 142 -24.83 -23.69 15.17
CA ILE A 142 -23.98 -22.54 15.50
C ILE A 142 -22.83 -22.40 14.50
N ALA A 143 -22.11 -23.49 14.20
CA ALA A 143 -21.01 -23.47 13.24
C ALA A 143 -21.49 -23.07 11.83
N LEU A 144 -22.59 -23.65 11.36
CA LEU A 144 -23.18 -23.31 10.07
C LEU A 144 -23.58 -21.83 9.99
N THR A 145 -24.28 -21.34 11.02
CA THR A 145 -24.69 -19.92 11.08
C THR A 145 -23.48 -19.00 11.07
N ALA A 146 -22.43 -19.32 11.82
CA ALA A 146 -21.21 -18.53 11.85
C ALA A 146 -20.51 -18.49 10.48
N PHE A 147 -20.38 -19.61 9.77
CA PHE A 147 -19.77 -19.63 8.44
C PHE A 147 -20.58 -18.86 7.41
N VAL A 148 -21.92 -19.01 7.44
CA VAL A 148 -22.81 -18.28 6.51
C VAL A 148 -22.77 -16.78 6.77
N THR A 149 -22.85 -16.35 8.04
CA THR A 149 -22.80 -14.91 8.37
C THR A 149 -21.46 -14.29 8.01
N MET A 150 -20.34 -14.96 8.30
CA MET A 150 -19.01 -14.53 7.86
C MET A 150 -18.93 -14.46 6.34
N GLY A 151 -19.51 -15.43 5.63
CA GLY A 151 -19.56 -15.45 4.17
C GLY A 151 -20.34 -14.28 3.58
N MET A 152 -21.47 -13.90 4.17
CA MET A 152 -22.26 -12.75 3.74
C MET A 152 -21.49 -11.42 3.93
N VAL A 153 -20.84 -11.24 5.07
CA VAL A 153 -20.00 -10.06 5.32
C VAL A 153 -18.86 -9.96 4.31
N LEU A 154 -18.18 -11.07 4.04
CA LEU A 154 -17.09 -11.10 3.05
C LEU A 154 -17.58 -10.88 1.62
N LEU A 155 -18.76 -11.39 1.27
CA LEU A 155 -19.36 -11.16 -0.03
C LEU A 155 -19.65 -9.67 -0.25
N ALA A 156 -20.17 -8.98 0.76
CA ALA A 156 -20.37 -7.55 0.74
C ALA A 156 -19.03 -6.78 0.57
N LEU A 157 -18.00 -7.17 1.32
CA LEU A 157 -16.66 -6.59 1.20
C LEU A 157 -16.04 -6.86 -0.18
N TYR A 158 -16.21 -8.07 -0.72
CA TYR A 158 -15.73 -8.43 -2.05
C TYR A 158 -16.43 -7.64 -3.16
N HIS A 159 -17.72 -7.41 -3.02
CA HIS A 159 -18.48 -6.58 -3.97
C HIS A 159 -17.99 -5.12 -3.98
N TYR A 160 -17.63 -4.60 -2.81
CA TYR A 160 -17.11 -3.24 -2.68
C TYR A 160 -15.65 -3.09 -3.15
N LYS A 161 -14.81 -4.08 -2.87
CA LYS A 161 -13.39 -4.11 -3.23
C LYS A 161 -13.05 -5.49 -3.79
N HIS A 162 -12.88 -5.61 -5.11
CA HIS A 162 -12.55 -6.85 -5.81
C HIS A 162 -11.12 -7.35 -5.54
N LEU A 163 -10.80 -7.60 -4.26
CA LEU A 163 -9.51 -8.14 -3.85
C LEU A 163 -9.51 -9.67 -4.00
N PRO A 164 -8.57 -10.28 -4.75
CA PRO A 164 -8.53 -11.72 -4.97
C PRO A 164 -8.41 -12.52 -3.66
N GLU A 165 -7.78 -11.95 -2.64
CA GLU A 165 -7.65 -12.58 -1.33
C GLU A 165 -9.01 -12.81 -0.66
N LEU A 166 -9.95 -11.89 -0.80
CA LEU A 166 -11.32 -12.07 -0.30
C LEU A 166 -12.05 -13.19 -1.01
N GLY A 167 -11.77 -13.38 -2.32
CA GLY A 167 -12.32 -14.49 -3.10
C GLY A 167 -11.89 -15.85 -2.57
N TYR A 168 -10.62 -16.03 -2.20
CA TYR A 168 -10.15 -17.27 -1.58
C TYR A 168 -10.83 -17.54 -0.24
N PHE A 169 -11.03 -16.51 0.58
CA PHE A 169 -11.68 -16.67 1.86
C PHE A 169 -13.19 -16.95 1.71
N LEU A 170 -13.85 -16.29 0.78
CA LEU A 170 -15.24 -16.56 0.46
C LEU A 170 -15.43 -18.02 -0.01
N LEU A 171 -14.57 -18.49 -0.92
CA LEU A 171 -14.59 -19.89 -1.39
C LEU A 171 -14.42 -20.87 -0.23
N TYR A 172 -13.49 -20.59 0.68
CA TYR A 172 -13.31 -21.42 1.88
C TYR A 172 -14.57 -21.49 2.74
N LEU A 173 -15.20 -20.32 3.02
CA LEU A 173 -16.41 -20.30 3.84
C LEU A 173 -17.61 -20.98 3.16
N VAL A 174 -17.72 -20.88 1.84
CA VAL A 174 -18.74 -21.63 1.07
C VAL A 174 -18.50 -23.14 1.23
N ILE A 175 -17.27 -23.62 1.07
CA ILE A 175 -16.93 -25.04 1.25
C ILE A 175 -17.23 -25.49 2.67
N MET A 176 -16.90 -24.68 3.69
CA MET A 176 -17.18 -24.98 5.08
C MET A 176 -18.68 -24.99 5.41
N SER A 177 -19.43 -24.04 4.82
CA SER A 177 -20.89 -23.99 5.00
C SER A 177 -21.58 -25.20 4.37
N VAL A 178 -21.20 -25.56 3.14
CA VAL A 178 -21.70 -26.77 2.45
C VAL A 178 -21.34 -28.02 3.26
N TRP A 179 -20.11 -28.09 3.77
CA TRP A 179 -19.69 -29.20 4.61
C TRP A 179 -20.49 -29.27 5.91
N ALA A 180 -20.69 -28.15 6.63
CA ALA A 180 -21.49 -28.13 7.86
C ALA A 180 -22.94 -28.56 7.60
N LEU A 181 -23.53 -28.10 6.50
CA LEU A 181 -24.87 -28.50 6.07
C LEU A 181 -24.96 -30.00 5.76
N MET A 182 -23.97 -30.52 5.04
CA MET A 182 -23.88 -31.95 4.73
C MET A 182 -23.79 -32.81 5.98
N VAL A 183 -22.94 -32.41 6.96
CA VAL A 183 -22.80 -33.12 8.22
C VAL A 183 -24.09 -33.11 9.03
N PHE A 184 -24.87 -32.02 8.94
CA PHE A 184 -26.18 -31.92 9.58
C PHE A 184 -27.18 -32.96 9.02
N PHE A 185 -27.20 -33.12 7.69
CA PHE A 185 -28.12 -34.05 7.00
C PHE A 185 -27.52 -35.47 6.86
N PHE A 186 -26.23 -35.67 7.14
CA PHE A 186 -25.53 -36.94 6.94
C PHE A 186 -26.23 -38.14 7.60
N PRO A 187 -26.78 -38.04 8.85
CA PRO A 187 -27.47 -39.16 9.48
C PRO A 187 -28.70 -39.64 8.72
N ALA A 188 -29.37 -38.78 7.98
CA ALA A 188 -30.57 -39.11 7.19
C ALA A 188 -30.28 -39.82 5.85
N ILE A 189 -29.00 -39.81 5.40
CA ILE A 189 -28.59 -40.31 4.10
C ILE A 189 -28.27 -41.81 4.18
N ARG A 190 -29.17 -42.64 3.68
CA ARG A 190 -29.00 -44.13 3.63
C ARG A 190 -28.19 -44.62 2.43
N ASN A 191 -27.95 -43.76 1.43
CA ASN A 191 -27.23 -44.15 0.22
C ASN A 191 -25.71 -44.24 0.47
N SER A 192 -25.16 -45.46 0.35
CA SER A 192 -23.73 -45.74 0.60
C SER A 192 -22.78 -44.96 -0.33
N LEU A 193 -23.18 -44.69 -1.59
CA LEU A 193 -22.41 -43.91 -2.54
C LEU A 193 -22.32 -42.44 -2.10
N LEU A 194 -23.48 -41.87 -1.73
CA LEU A 194 -23.54 -40.49 -1.27
C LEU A 194 -22.78 -40.27 0.02
N GLN A 195 -22.84 -41.21 0.96
CA GLN A 195 -22.01 -41.19 2.18
C GLN A 195 -20.52 -41.18 1.87
N ARG A 196 -20.06 -41.90 0.83
CA ARG A 196 -18.64 -41.91 0.44
C ARG A 196 -18.24 -40.55 -0.15
N ILE A 197 -19.05 -39.98 -1.02
CA ILE A 197 -18.84 -38.66 -1.59
C ILE A 197 -18.73 -37.61 -0.46
N LEU A 198 -19.65 -37.65 0.49
CA LEU A 198 -19.67 -36.74 1.64
C LEU A 198 -18.42 -36.88 2.53
N ARG A 199 -17.94 -38.10 2.78
CA ARG A 199 -16.71 -38.33 3.51
C ARG A 199 -15.48 -37.76 2.78
N SER A 200 -15.48 -37.78 1.46
CA SER A 200 -14.40 -37.19 0.64
C SER A 200 -14.38 -35.67 0.73
N PHE A 201 -15.52 -35.03 0.97
CA PHE A 201 -15.60 -33.57 1.17
C PHE A 201 -14.80 -33.09 2.39
N PHE A 202 -14.60 -33.92 3.40
CA PHE A 202 -13.74 -33.57 4.54
C PHE A 202 -12.29 -33.30 4.09
N SER A 203 -11.79 -34.08 3.16
CA SER A 203 -10.44 -33.86 2.59
C SER A 203 -10.37 -32.54 1.82
N LEU A 204 -11.48 -32.15 1.16
CA LEU A 204 -11.57 -30.87 0.47
C LEU A 204 -11.48 -29.67 1.43
N THR A 205 -12.04 -29.76 2.64
CA THR A 205 -11.95 -28.67 3.63
C THR A 205 -10.53 -28.40 4.09
N VAL A 206 -9.71 -29.45 4.22
CA VAL A 206 -8.29 -29.31 4.58
C VAL A 206 -7.49 -28.67 3.44
N LEU A 207 -7.74 -29.10 2.21
CA LEU A 207 -7.14 -28.51 1.02
C LEU A 207 -7.52 -27.02 0.87
N ALA A 208 -8.80 -26.71 1.07
CA ALA A 208 -9.30 -25.34 1.06
C ALA A 208 -8.63 -24.45 2.11
N SER A 209 -8.35 -25.00 3.31
CA SER A 209 -7.61 -24.26 4.37
C SER A 209 -6.19 -23.91 3.94
N ALA A 210 -5.49 -24.83 3.27
CA ALA A 210 -4.14 -24.59 2.76
C ALA A 210 -4.12 -23.56 1.62
N LEU A 211 -5.09 -23.66 0.70
CA LEU A 211 -5.27 -22.68 -0.38
C LEU A 211 -5.59 -21.28 0.15
N LEU A 212 -6.47 -21.23 1.16
CA LEU A 212 -6.82 -19.98 1.82
C LEU A 212 -5.59 -19.34 2.47
N ALA A 213 -4.82 -20.11 3.24
CA ALA A 213 -3.60 -19.62 3.87
C ALA A 213 -2.61 -19.06 2.84
N ALA A 214 -2.38 -19.78 1.74
CA ALA A 214 -1.51 -19.34 0.66
C ALA A 214 -2.05 -18.07 -0.04
N GLY A 215 -3.35 -18.02 -0.32
CA GLY A 215 -4.00 -16.90 -1.01
C GLY A 215 -4.04 -15.63 -0.17
N LEU A 216 -4.45 -15.71 1.10
CA LEU A 216 -4.51 -14.57 2.03
C LEU A 216 -3.14 -13.97 2.31
N LEU A 217 -2.11 -14.80 2.39
CA LEU A 217 -0.75 -14.38 2.70
C LEU A 217 0.05 -13.98 1.45
N GLY A 218 -0.52 -14.15 0.25
CA GLY A 218 0.16 -13.83 -1.00
C GLY A 218 1.43 -14.65 -1.25
N VAL A 219 1.57 -15.79 -0.55
CA VAL A 219 2.73 -16.67 -0.68
C VAL A 219 2.62 -17.45 -1.98
N LYS A 220 3.56 -17.21 -2.90
CA LYS A 220 3.64 -18.00 -4.14
C LYS A 220 3.95 -19.46 -3.81
N LEU A 221 3.04 -20.35 -4.20
CA LEU A 221 3.25 -21.79 -4.06
C LEU A 221 4.52 -22.22 -4.83
N PRO A 222 5.52 -22.81 -4.15
CA PRO A 222 6.66 -23.42 -4.84
C PRO A 222 6.17 -24.52 -5.79
N ARG A 223 6.95 -24.87 -6.80
CA ARG A 223 6.57 -25.93 -7.77
C ARG A 223 6.20 -27.25 -7.11
N SER A 224 6.94 -27.63 -6.04
CA SER A 224 6.64 -28.78 -5.18
C SER A 224 5.30 -28.69 -4.46
N GLY A 225 4.94 -27.50 -3.94
CA GLY A 225 3.66 -27.26 -3.28
C GLY A 225 2.47 -27.34 -4.24
N ARG A 226 2.63 -26.85 -5.48
CA ARG A 226 1.59 -27.01 -6.54
C ARG A 226 1.38 -28.48 -6.90
N GLY A 227 2.46 -29.26 -7.00
CA GLY A 227 2.38 -30.70 -7.22
C GLY A 227 1.66 -31.43 -6.09
N LEU A 228 1.95 -31.08 -4.84
CA LEU A 228 1.29 -31.67 -3.67
C LEU A 228 -0.20 -31.32 -3.61
N LEU A 229 -0.55 -30.09 -4.00
CA LEU A 229 -1.93 -29.61 -4.09
C LEU A 229 -2.71 -30.33 -5.19
N ALA A 230 -2.12 -30.51 -6.36
CA ALA A 230 -2.69 -31.27 -7.47
C ALA A 230 -2.85 -32.76 -7.08
N LEU A 231 -1.86 -33.35 -6.40
CA LEU A 231 -1.95 -34.70 -5.87
C LEU A 231 -3.08 -34.84 -4.86
N ALA A 232 -3.19 -33.89 -3.91
CA ALA A 232 -4.27 -33.88 -2.91
C ALA A 232 -5.66 -33.74 -3.56
N ALA A 233 -5.80 -32.86 -4.56
CA ALA A 233 -7.03 -32.72 -5.34
C ALA A 233 -7.35 -34.00 -6.13
N GLY A 234 -6.37 -34.58 -6.80
CA GLY A 234 -6.52 -35.87 -7.52
C GLY A 234 -6.95 -37.00 -6.59
N CYS A 235 -6.39 -37.06 -5.39
CA CYS A 235 -6.78 -38.05 -4.40
C CYS A 235 -8.21 -37.81 -3.86
N VAL A 236 -8.67 -36.56 -3.69
CA VAL A 236 -10.08 -36.27 -3.32
C VAL A 236 -11.02 -36.83 -4.40
N VAL A 237 -10.71 -36.60 -5.68
CA VAL A 237 -11.48 -37.11 -6.81
C VAL A 237 -11.42 -38.65 -6.85
N PHE A 238 -10.24 -39.25 -6.68
CA PHE A 238 -10.06 -40.69 -6.65
C PHE A 238 -10.88 -41.35 -5.53
N PHE A 239 -10.89 -40.77 -4.32
CA PHE A 239 -11.70 -41.31 -3.22
C PHE A 239 -13.18 -41.10 -3.41
N ALA A 240 -13.61 -40.02 -4.08
CA ALA A 240 -15.00 -39.83 -4.45
C ALA A 240 -15.48 -40.89 -5.45
N LEU A 241 -14.61 -41.30 -6.38
CA LEU A 241 -14.93 -42.24 -7.44
C LEU A 241 -14.65 -43.70 -7.06
N SER A 242 -13.64 -43.97 -6.20
CA SER A 242 -13.27 -45.33 -5.85
C SER A 242 -14.20 -45.96 -4.81
N MET A 243 -14.58 -47.20 -5.05
CA MET A 243 -15.45 -47.96 -4.18
C MET A 243 -14.75 -48.41 -2.85
N SER A 244 -13.42 -48.33 -2.78
CA SER A 244 -12.66 -48.76 -1.60
C SER A 244 -12.19 -47.56 -0.78
N SER A 245 -12.67 -47.42 0.43
CA SER A 245 -12.08 -46.54 1.44
C SER A 245 -10.86 -47.21 2.06
N TYR A 246 -9.66 -46.86 1.57
CA TYR A 246 -8.42 -47.29 2.23
C TYR A 246 -8.06 -46.26 3.33
N PRO A 247 -8.36 -46.56 4.62
CA PRO A 247 -8.26 -45.58 5.70
C PRO A 247 -6.84 -44.97 5.84
N PRO A 248 -5.73 -45.74 5.73
CA PRO A 248 -4.39 -45.16 5.89
C PRO A 248 -4.04 -44.08 4.86
N LEU A 249 -4.45 -44.25 3.61
CA LEU A 249 -4.16 -43.28 2.55
C LEU A 249 -4.94 -41.99 2.78
N ARG A 250 -6.19 -42.06 3.23
CA ARG A 250 -7.01 -40.93 3.58
C ARG A 250 -6.42 -40.12 4.74
N VAL A 251 -5.97 -40.80 5.80
CA VAL A 251 -5.30 -40.18 6.95
C VAL A 251 -4.00 -39.51 6.50
N GLY A 252 -3.17 -40.18 5.70
CA GLY A 252 -1.93 -39.61 5.16
C GLY A 252 -2.12 -38.34 4.39
N MET A 253 -3.17 -38.26 3.55
CA MET A 253 -3.52 -37.05 2.78
C MET A 253 -3.97 -35.89 3.66
N LEU A 254 -4.79 -36.17 4.67
CA LEU A 254 -5.27 -35.17 5.60
C LEU A 254 -4.12 -34.58 6.40
N VAL A 255 -3.21 -35.43 6.88
CA VAL A 255 -1.99 -35.01 7.57
C VAL A 255 -1.10 -34.17 6.65
N ALA A 256 -0.90 -34.60 5.40
CA ALA A 256 -0.12 -33.84 4.42
C ALA A 256 -0.73 -32.44 4.15
N GLY A 257 -2.05 -32.35 3.99
CA GLY A 257 -2.75 -31.06 3.81
C GLY A 257 -2.64 -30.15 5.03
N MET A 258 -2.71 -30.70 6.24
CA MET A 258 -2.52 -29.96 7.49
C MET A 258 -1.07 -29.46 7.65
N CYS A 259 -0.09 -30.30 7.36
CA CYS A 259 1.32 -29.91 7.34
C CYS A 259 1.58 -28.80 6.33
N LEU A 260 0.96 -28.87 5.14
CA LEU A 260 1.05 -27.84 4.12
C LEU A 260 0.45 -26.52 4.61
N CYS A 261 -0.71 -26.53 5.25
CA CYS A 261 -1.33 -25.35 5.84
C CYS A 261 -0.40 -24.69 6.88
N LEU A 262 0.13 -25.47 7.81
CA LEU A 262 1.07 -24.98 8.82
C LEU A 262 2.37 -24.46 8.20
N TYR A 263 2.88 -25.13 7.17
CA TYR A 263 4.05 -24.68 6.43
C TYR A 263 3.85 -23.30 5.83
N TYR A 264 2.70 -23.03 5.17
CA TYR A 264 2.43 -21.70 4.63
C TYR A 264 2.29 -20.63 5.70
N LEU A 265 1.64 -20.95 6.81
CA LEU A 265 1.54 -20.04 7.95
C LEU A 265 2.93 -19.71 8.53
N MET A 266 3.78 -20.73 8.71
CA MET A 266 5.15 -20.54 9.19
C MET A 266 6.03 -19.75 8.20
N ALA A 267 5.93 -20.08 6.91
CA ALA A 267 6.66 -19.37 5.87
C ALA A 267 6.28 -17.88 5.81
N ALA A 268 4.99 -17.56 5.96
CA ALA A 268 4.50 -16.20 5.98
C ALA A 268 4.95 -15.43 7.23
N VAL A 269 4.99 -16.09 8.40
CA VAL A 269 5.53 -15.47 9.63
C VAL A 269 7.03 -15.20 9.49
N ASN A 270 7.78 -16.12 8.89
CA ASN A 270 9.22 -15.95 8.65
C ASN A 270 9.52 -14.86 7.61
N ALA A 271 8.68 -14.73 6.58
CA ALA A 271 8.78 -13.68 5.55
C ALA A 271 8.30 -12.29 6.02
N ASP A 272 7.95 -12.15 7.28
CA ASP A 272 7.53 -10.90 7.91
C ASP A 272 6.23 -10.28 7.34
N HIS A 273 5.35 -11.13 6.82
CA HIS A 273 4.04 -10.67 6.40
C HIS A 273 3.23 -10.16 7.59
N GLU A 274 2.80 -8.90 7.51
CA GLU A 274 2.02 -8.24 8.57
C GLU A 274 0.76 -9.06 8.91
N GLY A 275 0.63 -9.44 10.19
CA GLY A 275 -0.54 -10.16 10.69
C GLY A 275 -0.54 -11.67 10.49
N ALA A 276 0.44 -12.28 9.81
CA ALA A 276 0.51 -13.73 9.64
C ALA A 276 0.50 -14.49 10.98
N ALA A 277 1.07 -13.91 12.03
CA ALA A 277 1.07 -14.46 13.38
C ALA A 277 -0.35 -14.61 13.96
N LEU A 278 -1.30 -13.77 13.55
CA LEU A 278 -2.71 -13.86 14.00
C LEU A 278 -3.41 -15.11 13.49
N MET A 279 -2.96 -15.65 12.35
CA MET A 279 -3.53 -16.88 11.76
C MET A 279 -2.82 -18.14 12.28
N LEU A 280 -1.58 -18.03 12.75
CA LEU A 280 -0.77 -19.18 13.14
C LEU A 280 -1.37 -19.90 14.34
N LEU A 281 -1.73 -19.19 15.41
CA LEU A 281 -2.28 -19.80 16.62
C LEU A 281 -3.64 -20.47 16.36
N PRO A 282 -4.65 -19.81 15.75
CA PRO A 282 -5.89 -20.47 15.38
C PRO A 282 -5.71 -21.65 14.42
N GLY A 283 -4.76 -21.53 13.47
CA GLY A 283 -4.41 -22.61 12.55
C GLY A 283 -3.83 -23.83 13.26
N ALA A 284 -2.97 -23.62 14.26
CA ALA A 284 -2.40 -24.69 15.10
C ALA A 284 -3.48 -25.39 15.92
N VAL A 285 -4.39 -24.63 16.56
CA VAL A 285 -5.53 -25.17 17.31
C VAL A 285 -6.42 -26.04 16.41
N THR A 286 -6.83 -25.49 15.26
CA THR A 286 -7.66 -26.23 14.28
C THR A 286 -6.96 -27.49 13.79
N THR A 287 -5.65 -27.42 13.51
CA THR A 287 -4.87 -28.57 13.07
C THR A 287 -4.77 -29.65 14.16
N GLY A 288 -4.51 -29.27 15.42
CA GLY A 288 -4.48 -30.17 16.54
C GLY A 288 -5.79 -30.94 16.71
N PHE A 289 -6.91 -30.25 16.69
CA PHE A 289 -8.24 -30.88 16.77
C PHE A 289 -8.57 -31.75 15.54
N ARG A 290 -8.15 -31.36 14.34
CA ARG A 290 -8.33 -32.21 13.14
C ARG A 290 -7.50 -33.50 13.21
N VAL A 291 -6.23 -33.42 13.65
CA VAL A 291 -5.39 -34.59 13.85
C VAL A 291 -6.02 -35.51 14.88
N TRP A 292 -6.45 -34.95 16.01
CA TRP A 292 -7.14 -35.70 17.03
C TRP A 292 -8.41 -36.38 16.52
N ALA A 293 -9.25 -35.66 15.72
CA ALA A 293 -10.46 -36.23 15.13
C ALA A 293 -10.22 -37.37 14.12
N LEU A 294 -8.96 -37.54 13.64
CA LEU A 294 -8.58 -38.62 12.71
C LEU A 294 -8.07 -39.88 13.37
N MET A 295 -7.75 -39.84 14.68
CA MET A 295 -7.20 -41.01 15.36
C MET A 295 -8.26 -42.11 15.49
N PRO A 296 -7.98 -43.33 15.00
CA PRO A 296 -8.91 -44.47 15.11
C PRO A 296 -9.12 -44.84 16.58
N GLY A 297 -10.34 -45.19 16.96
CA GLY A 297 -10.68 -45.57 18.34
C GLY A 297 -11.07 -44.38 19.25
N LEU A 298 -10.77 -43.13 18.87
CA LEU A 298 -11.20 -41.98 19.64
C LEU A 298 -12.68 -41.61 19.43
N ASP A 299 -13.33 -42.20 18.44
CA ASP A 299 -14.75 -41.92 18.18
C ASP A 299 -15.65 -42.32 19.35
N SER A 300 -15.18 -43.26 20.12
CA SER A 300 -15.90 -43.91 21.22
C SER A 300 -15.75 -43.20 22.56
N ALA A 301 -14.57 -42.77 22.81
CA ALA A 301 -14.08 -42.44 24.13
C ALA A 301 -14.61 -41.10 24.68
N LEU A 302 -15.06 -40.19 23.85
CA LEU A 302 -15.33 -38.81 24.23
C LEU A 302 -16.79 -38.51 24.56
N PHE A 303 -17.62 -39.52 24.55
CA PHE A 303 -18.99 -39.32 24.99
C PHE A 303 -19.11 -39.00 26.49
N VAL A 304 -18.07 -39.26 27.28
CA VAL A 304 -18.28 -39.48 28.69
C VAL A 304 -17.83 -38.41 29.67
N GLU A 305 -16.68 -37.80 29.56
CA GLU A 305 -16.25 -36.99 30.71
C GLU A 305 -15.86 -35.53 30.48
N SER A 306 -15.60 -35.09 29.28
CA SER A 306 -15.34 -33.69 29.08
C SER A 306 -16.23 -33.09 27.98
N VAL A 307 -17.38 -32.61 28.41
CA VAL A 307 -18.32 -31.84 27.59
C VAL A 307 -17.62 -30.85 26.64
N PRO A 308 -16.60 -30.09 27.06
CA PRO A 308 -15.92 -29.15 26.14
C PRO A 308 -15.18 -29.82 24.96
N PHE A 309 -14.49 -30.95 25.19
CA PHE A 309 -13.73 -31.65 24.14
C PHE A 309 -14.64 -32.41 23.17
N TYR A 310 -15.67 -33.05 23.68
CA TYR A 310 -16.71 -33.69 22.88
C TYR A 310 -17.44 -32.65 21.97
N LEU A 311 -17.75 -31.50 22.53
CA LEU A 311 -18.33 -30.38 21.84
C LEU A 311 -17.53 -29.95 20.61
N LEU A 312 -16.25 -29.72 20.83
CA LEU A 312 -15.32 -29.31 19.79
C LEU A 312 -15.22 -30.36 18.67
N ARG A 313 -15.30 -31.65 18.99
CA ARG A 313 -15.19 -32.72 18.01
C ARG A 313 -16.46 -32.93 17.19
N CYS A 314 -17.60 -33.07 17.86
CA CYS A 314 -18.88 -33.40 17.20
C CYS A 314 -19.48 -32.22 16.43
N SER A 315 -19.20 -30.99 16.86
CA SER A 315 -19.82 -29.79 16.33
C SER A 315 -19.09 -29.16 15.16
N ARG A 316 -17.92 -29.67 14.81
CA ARG A 316 -17.05 -28.98 13.83
C ARG A 316 -16.66 -27.56 14.24
N LEU A 317 -16.88 -27.18 15.50
CA LEU A 317 -16.46 -25.90 16.05
C LEU A 317 -14.95 -25.70 15.99
N TYR A 318 -14.18 -26.78 15.85
CA TYR A 318 -12.72 -26.71 15.73
C TYR A 318 -12.22 -26.03 14.44
N ASP A 319 -13.08 -25.86 13.45
CA ASP A 319 -12.77 -25.11 12.23
C ASP A 319 -13.02 -23.60 12.38
N LEU A 320 -13.84 -23.19 13.36
CA LEU A 320 -14.14 -21.79 13.65
C LEU A 320 -12.92 -20.96 14.06
N PRO A 321 -12.02 -21.41 14.93
CA PRO A 321 -10.84 -20.62 15.32
C PRO A 321 -10.03 -20.16 14.11
N PHE A 322 -9.81 -21.04 13.13
CA PHE A 322 -9.08 -20.67 11.92
C PHE A 322 -9.85 -19.66 11.06
N ALA A 323 -11.15 -19.84 10.88
CA ALA A 323 -12.01 -18.89 10.15
C ALA A 323 -12.03 -17.51 10.83
N ILE A 324 -12.14 -17.49 12.17
CA ILE A 324 -12.08 -16.25 12.97
C ILE A 324 -10.69 -15.59 12.83
N GLY A 325 -9.61 -16.36 12.93
CA GLY A 325 -8.26 -15.86 12.72
C GLY A 325 -8.07 -15.23 11.34
N CYS A 326 -8.59 -15.86 10.29
CA CYS A 326 -8.61 -15.32 8.93
C CYS A 326 -9.42 -14.01 8.83
N MET A 327 -10.58 -13.96 9.50
CA MET A 327 -11.43 -12.76 9.53
C MET A 327 -10.73 -11.60 10.22
N VAL A 328 -10.13 -11.83 11.39
CA VAL A 328 -9.34 -10.82 12.12
C VAL A 328 -8.17 -10.33 11.27
N PHE A 329 -7.48 -11.24 10.57
CA PHE A 329 -6.41 -10.89 9.64
C PHE A 329 -6.90 -9.97 8.52
N VAL A 330 -8.01 -10.32 7.88
CA VAL A 330 -8.63 -9.51 6.82
C VAL A 330 -9.05 -8.14 7.34
N CYS A 331 -9.75 -8.09 8.48
CA CYS A 331 -10.16 -6.82 9.10
C CYS A 331 -8.96 -5.91 9.42
N ARG A 332 -7.89 -6.47 10.01
CA ARG A 332 -6.67 -5.71 10.29
C ARG A 332 -6.01 -5.18 9.02
N ARG A 333 -5.94 -6.00 7.97
CA ARG A 333 -5.38 -5.58 6.69
C ARG A 333 -6.19 -4.45 6.05
N PHE A 334 -7.52 -4.51 6.15
CA PHE A 334 -8.38 -3.41 5.71
C PHE A 334 -8.13 -2.13 6.52
N ALA A 335 -8.07 -2.22 7.85
CA ALA A 335 -7.78 -1.07 8.70
C ALA A 335 -6.46 -0.39 8.31
N LEU A 336 -5.38 -1.18 8.13
CA LEU A 336 -4.08 -0.64 7.69
C LEU A 336 -4.13 0.00 6.29
N LEU A 337 -4.94 -0.55 5.37
CA LEU A 337 -5.14 0.05 4.05
C LEU A 337 -5.90 1.38 4.15
N PHE A 338 -6.91 1.47 5.01
CA PHE A 338 -7.63 2.71 5.27
C PHE A 338 -6.70 3.79 5.83
N ASP A 339 -5.91 3.45 6.87
CA ASP A 339 -4.95 4.39 7.46
C ASP A 339 -3.95 4.91 6.41
N ARG A 340 -3.42 4.03 5.56
CA ARG A 340 -2.50 4.41 4.47
C ARG A 340 -3.17 5.31 3.43
N THR A 341 -4.42 5.02 3.05
CA THR A 341 -5.15 5.86 2.08
C THR A 341 -5.45 7.24 2.66
N GLU A 342 -5.81 7.30 3.94
CA GLU A 342 -6.05 8.57 4.64
C GLU A 342 -4.77 9.40 4.76
N GLN A 343 -3.63 8.77 5.10
CA GLN A 343 -2.33 9.44 5.13
C GLN A 343 -1.95 9.99 3.76
N LEU A 344 -2.09 9.19 2.70
CA LEU A 344 -1.81 9.63 1.33
C LEU A 344 -2.72 10.78 0.88
N ALA A 345 -4.00 10.74 1.27
CA ALA A 345 -4.94 11.82 0.99
C ALA A 345 -4.50 13.13 1.68
N ARG A 346 -4.13 13.08 2.96
CA ARG A 346 -3.61 14.24 3.71
C ARG A 346 -2.31 14.79 3.13
N GLU A 347 -1.37 13.91 2.72
CA GLU A 347 -0.14 14.33 2.05
C GLU A 347 -0.41 14.99 0.70
N LEU A 348 -1.36 14.46 -0.07
CA LEU A 348 -1.77 15.04 -1.35
C LEU A 348 -2.41 16.41 -1.15
N ASP A 349 -3.34 16.54 -0.20
CA ASP A 349 -3.98 17.81 0.12
C ASP A 349 -2.96 18.88 0.55
N ALA A 350 -1.98 18.50 1.39
CA ALA A 350 -0.89 19.39 1.79
C ALA A 350 -0.06 19.86 0.59
N ARG A 351 0.32 18.95 -0.34
CA ARG A 351 1.06 19.29 -1.56
C ARG A 351 0.24 20.19 -2.51
N VAL A 352 -1.05 19.90 -2.65
CA VAL A 352 -1.95 20.73 -3.47
C VAL A 352 -2.04 22.14 -2.89
N ALA A 353 -2.21 22.26 -1.56
CA ALA A 353 -2.26 23.56 -0.88
C ALA A 353 -0.95 24.36 -1.06
N GLU A 354 0.21 23.70 -0.92
CA GLU A 354 1.52 24.33 -1.12
C GLU A 354 1.70 24.80 -2.57
N ARG A 355 1.40 23.95 -3.55
CA ARG A 355 1.48 24.31 -4.97
C ARG A 355 0.51 25.41 -5.37
N THR A 356 -0.69 25.40 -4.78
CA THR A 356 -1.67 26.47 -5.03
C THR A 356 -1.17 27.81 -4.50
N LYS A 357 -0.53 27.80 -3.31
CA LYS A 357 0.08 29.00 -2.72
C LYS A 357 1.23 29.54 -3.58
N GLU A 358 2.11 28.66 -4.07
CA GLU A 358 3.21 29.04 -4.98
C GLU A 358 2.66 29.66 -6.26
N LEU A 359 1.70 28.99 -6.92
CA LEU A 359 1.07 29.49 -8.16
C LEU A 359 0.33 30.81 -7.97
N THR A 360 -0.34 31.00 -6.83
CA THR A 360 -1.00 32.30 -6.55
C THR A 360 0.03 33.41 -6.36
N ALA A 361 1.12 33.14 -5.62
CA ALA A 361 2.19 34.12 -5.44
C ALA A 361 2.86 34.49 -6.78
N GLU A 362 3.15 33.50 -7.64
CA GLU A 362 3.70 33.73 -8.99
C GLU A 362 2.74 34.54 -9.86
N THR A 363 1.44 34.23 -9.82
CA THR A 363 0.42 34.95 -10.58
C THR A 363 0.28 36.40 -10.13
N GLU A 364 0.32 36.66 -8.82
CA GLU A 364 0.27 38.02 -8.28
C GLU A 364 1.54 38.83 -8.63
N ALA A 365 2.72 38.19 -8.55
CA ALA A 365 3.98 38.83 -8.99
C ALA A 365 3.91 39.20 -10.47
N ARG A 366 3.39 38.30 -11.32
CA ARG A 366 3.22 38.57 -12.77
C ARG A 366 2.22 39.70 -13.06
N LYS A 367 1.10 39.75 -12.30
CA LYS A 367 0.14 40.87 -12.44
C LYS A 367 0.77 42.20 -12.04
N SER A 368 1.49 42.26 -10.93
CA SER A 368 2.18 43.48 -10.48
C SER A 368 3.20 43.95 -11.50
N MET A 369 3.97 43.01 -12.09
CA MET A 369 4.89 43.32 -13.18
C MET A 369 4.17 43.94 -14.41
N MET A 370 3.05 43.33 -14.86
CA MET A 370 2.26 43.85 -15.97
C MET A 370 1.75 45.26 -15.69
N LEU A 371 1.29 45.54 -14.47
CA LEU A 371 0.81 46.86 -14.08
C LEU A 371 1.93 47.92 -14.18
N ASN A 372 3.15 47.59 -13.73
CA ASN A 372 4.31 48.46 -13.83
C ASN A 372 4.66 48.77 -15.32
N ILE A 373 4.67 47.74 -16.17
CA ILE A 373 4.91 47.90 -17.61
C ILE A 373 3.89 48.86 -18.23
N PHE A 374 2.59 48.68 -17.93
CA PHE A 374 1.56 49.56 -18.43
C PHE A 374 1.71 51.00 -17.95
N HIS A 375 2.13 51.20 -16.70
CA HIS A 375 2.41 52.54 -16.16
C HIS A 375 3.54 53.21 -16.92
N ASP A 376 4.66 52.49 -17.15
CA ASP A 376 5.86 53.04 -17.78
C ASP A 376 5.68 53.30 -19.30
N LEU A 377 4.82 52.54 -19.97
CA LEU A 377 4.40 52.79 -21.34
C LEU A 377 3.43 53.98 -21.45
N ARG A 378 2.53 54.16 -20.49
CA ARG A 378 1.49 55.18 -20.53
C ARG A 378 2.07 56.60 -20.47
N SER A 379 3.04 56.83 -19.58
CA SER A 379 3.61 58.17 -19.34
C SER A 379 4.24 58.77 -20.59
N PRO A 380 5.19 58.13 -21.30
CA PRO A 380 5.78 58.68 -22.51
C PRO A 380 4.77 58.79 -23.68
N LEU A 381 3.80 57.83 -23.75
CA LEU A 381 2.76 57.87 -24.77
C LEU A 381 1.88 59.13 -24.62
N PHE A 382 1.47 59.45 -23.37
CA PHE A 382 0.71 60.69 -23.12
C PHE A 382 1.54 61.94 -23.43
N ALA A 383 2.84 61.93 -23.14
CA ALA A 383 3.71 63.08 -23.50
C ALA A 383 3.82 63.27 -25.01
N VAL A 384 3.91 62.15 -25.77
CA VAL A 384 3.91 62.25 -27.27
C VAL A 384 2.56 62.71 -27.77
N SER A 385 1.43 62.19 -27.29
CA SER A 385 0.09 62.57 -27.70
C SER A 385 -0.19 64.06 -27.40
N GLY A 386 0.11 64.50 -26.15
CA GLY A 386 -0.06 65.90 -25.76
C GLY A 386 0.85 66.88 -26.54
N GLY A 387 2.08 66.41 -26.85
CA GLY A 387 2.96 67.17 -27.72
C GLY A 387 2.43 67.33 -29.14
N LEU A 388 1.82 66.29 -29.72
CA LEU A 388 1.17 66.34 -31.04
C LEU A 388 -0.07 67.23 -31.03
N GLU A 389 -0.93 67.15 -30.00
CA GLU A 389 -2.10 68.05 -29.84
C GLU A 389 -1.66 69.52 -29.73
N THR A 390 -0.54 69.78 -29.05
CA THR A 390 0.02 71.11 -28.95
C THR A 390 0.50 71.60 -30.31
N LEU A 391 1.12 70.73 -31.12
CA LEU A 391 1.55 71.07 -32.47
C LEU A 391 0.39 71.33 -33.46
N GLU A 392 -0.74 70.62 -33.28
CA GLU A 392 -1.96 70.86 -34.05
C GLU A 392 -2.53 72.24 -33.74
N SER A 393 -2.43 72.67 -32.45
CA SER A 393 -2.96 73.98 -32.02
C SER A 393 -1.99 75.15 -32.27
N ALA A 394 -0.68 74.90 -32.24
CA ALA A 394 0.39 75.86 -32.38
C ALA A 394 1.56 75.28 -33.21
N PRO A 395 1.45 75.25 -34.56
CA PRO A 395 2.47 74.69 -35.44
C PRO A 395 3.86 75.32 -35.31
N GLU A 396 3.93 76.56 -34.89
CA GLU A 396 5.15 77.33 -34.64
C GLU A 396 5.98 76.81 -33.50
N ALA A 397 5.40 75.96 -32.60
CA ALA A 397 6.09 75.32 -31.50
C ALA A 397 6.93 74.13 -31.96
N LEU A 398 6.85 73.69 -33.23
CA LEU A 398 7.56 72.51 -33.76
C LEU A 398 9.06 72.51 -33.47
N PRO A 399 9.86 73.56 -33.64
CA PRO A 399 11.28 73.54 -33.40
C PRO A 399 11.62 73.24 -31.90
N ALA A 400 10.77 73.69 -30.99
CA ALA A 400 10.95 73.56 -29.58
C ALA A 400 10.49 72.18 -29.08
N LEU A 401 9.40 71.62 -29.61
CA LEU A 401 8.83 70.34 -29.17
C LEU A 401 9.45 69.10 -29.86
N LEU A 402 9.94 69.29 -31.10
CA LEU A 402 10.46 68.19 -31.92
C LEU A 402 11.59 67.38 -31.21
N PRO A 403 12.57 68.01 -30.54
CA PRO A 403 13.61 67.27 -29.81
C PRO A 403 13.03 66.42 -28.66
N ALA A 404 12.11 67.00 -27.88
CA ALA A 404 11.46 66.28 -26.74
C ALA A 404 10.60 65.12 -27.23
N LEU A 405 9.82 65.30 -28.32
CA LEU A 405 9.05 64.23 -28.92
C LEU A 405 9.92 63.12 -29.48
N ARG A 406 11.03 63.45 -30.15
CA ARG A 406 12.02 62.42 -30.59
C ARG A 406 12.60 61.66 -29.45
N GLN A 407 12.96 62.31 -28.36
CA GLN A 407 13.49 61.64 -27.14
C GLN A 407 12.46 60.69 -26.54
N ARG A 408 11.18 61.07 -26.48
CA ARG A 408 10.12 60.20 -25.94
C ARG A 408 9.83 59.01 -26.84
N ILE A 409 9.88 59.16 -28.15
CA ILE A 409 9.71 58.05 -29.11
C ILE A 409 10.90 57.10 -29.01
N GLU A 410 12.12 57.62 -28.91
CA GLU A 410 13.31 56.78 -28.75
C GLU A 410 13.32 56.01 -27.42
N PHE A 411 12.85 56.62 -26.34
CA PHE A 411 12.63 55.93 -25.06
C PHE A 411 11.62 54.82 -25.20
N LEU A 412 10.46 55.04 -25.85
CA LEU A 412 9.45 54.00 -26.10
C LEU A 412 10.02 52.86 -26.94
N ARG A 413 10.82 53.15 -27.96
CA ARG A 413 11.47 52.14 -28.78
C ARG A 413 12.38 51.26 -27.96
N ARG A 414 13.27 51.85 -27.14
CA ARG A 414 14.16 51.09 -26.23
C ARG A 414 13.38 50.27 -25.23
N LEU A 415 12.36 50.83 -24.58
CA LEU A 415 11.53 50.12 -23.62
C LEU A 415 10.87 48.87 -24.23
N THR A 416 10.33 49.00 -25.47
CA THR A 416 9.71 47.86 -26.15
C THR A 416 10.73 46.79 -26.55
N GLU A 417 11.94 47.20 -27.00
CA GLU A 417 13.04 46.27 -27.31
C GLU A 417 13.52 45.52 -26.06
N ASP A 418 13.71 46.25 -24.93
CA ASP A 418 14.11 45.69 -23.65
C ASP A 418 13.06 44.69 -23.12
N LEU A 419 11.76 45.06 -23.19
CA LEU A 419 10.65 44.18 -22.81
C LEU A 419 10.61 42.88 -23.64
N PHE A 420 10.80 43.01 -24.95
CA PHE A 420 10.81 41.87 -25.85
C PHE A 420 12.00 40.94 -25.58
N LEU A 421 13.19 41.53 -25.32
CA LEU A 421 14.38 40.78 -24.98
C LEU A 421 14.25 40.10 -23.61
N ALA A 422 13.73 40.81 -22.59
CA ALA A 422 13.48 40.26 -21.27
C ALA A 422 12.49 39.09 -21.34
N ALA A 423 11.42 39.18 -22.14
CA ALA A 423 10.47 38.10 -22.35
C ALA A 423 11.09 36.88 -23.03
N LYS A 424 11.99 37.07 -24.00
CA LYS A 424 12.72 35.96 -24.64
C LYS A 424 13.73 35.30 -23.71
N LEU A 425 14.42 36.08 -22.86
CA LEU A 425 15.31 35.57 -21.83
C LEU A 425 14.57 34.70 -20.82
N GLU A 426 13.41 35.17 -20.34
CA GLU A 426 12.57 34.41 -19.40
C GLU A 426 12.10 33.06 -19.98
N GLN A 427 11.75 33.02 -21.27
CA GLN A 427 11.34 31.80 -21.96
C GLN A 427 12.51 30.92 -22.39
N LYS A 428 13.77 31.31 -22.09
CA LYS A 428 14.98 30.64 -22.56
C LYS A 428 15.02 30.43 -24.09
N GLN A 429 14.46 31.38 -24.83
CA GLN A 429 14.35 31.31 -26.29
C GLN A 429 15.48 32.04 -27.02
N ILE A 430 16.47 32.57 -26.28
CA ILE A 430 17.63 33.20 -26.89
C ILE A 430 18.66 32.11 -27.20
N LEU A 431 18.98 32.00 -28.48
CA LEU A 431 20.11 31.22 -28.96
C LEU A 431 21.20 32.24 -29.29
N LEU A 432 22.36 32.11 -28.63
CA LEU A 432 23.53 32.91 -28.91
C LEU A 432 24.15 32.46 -30.25
N ASN A 433 24.54 33.42 -31.06
CA ASN A 433 25.36 33.13 -32.23
C ASN A 433 26.84 33.29 -31.82
N GLU A 434 27.32 32.28 -31.11
CA GLU A 434 28.66 32.29 -30.50
C GLU A 434 29.75 32.13 -31.54
N ASP A 435 30.71 33.03 -31.50
CA ASP A 435 31.94 32.99 -32.31
C ASP A 435 33.10 33.52 -31.48
N ARG A 436 34.31 33.44 -31.99
CA ARG A 436 35.51 34.06 -31.38
C ARG A 436 35.36 35.58 -31.46
N ALA A 437 35.18 36.24 -30.35
CA ALA A 437 35.06 37.71 -30.23
C ALA A 437 36.22 38.29 -29.44
N ALA A 438 36.63 39.49 -29.74
CA ALA A 438 37.63 40.26 -29.02
C ALA A 438 36.93 41.27 -28.08
N LEU A 439 36.74 40.91 -26.82
CA LEU A 439 35.95 41.66 -25.85
C LEU A 439 36.45 43.10 -25.67
N ASN A 440 37.76 43.33 -25.76
CA ASN A 440 38.39 44.66 -25.74
C ASN A 440 38.02 45.50 -26.98
N GLU A 441 37.94 44.90 -28.18
CA GLU A 441 37.51 45.60 -29.39
C GLU A 441 36.05 45.96 -29.33
N GLU A 442 35.19 45.05 -28.81
CA GLU A 442 33.76 45.31 -28.61
C GLU A 442 33.55 46.46 -27.60
N ALA A 443 34.34 46.50 -26.52
CA ALA A 443 34.28 47.58 -25.54
C ALA A 443 34.70 48.93 -26.16
N ALA A 444 35.79 48.94 -26.92
CA ALA A 444 36.24 50.14 -27.63
C ALA A 444 35.22 50.67 -28.65
N ALA A 445 34.57 49.74 -29.41
CA ALA A 445 33.51 50.10 -30.39
C ALA A 445 32.32 50.73 -29.70
N VAL A 446 31.82 50.12 -28.60
CA VAL A 446 30.69 50.67 -27.82
C VAL A 446 31.03 52.04 -27.25
N CYS A 447 32.22 52.23 -26.67
CA CYS A 447 32.65 53.49 -26.10
C CYS A 447 32.78 54.59 -27.16
N ALA A 448 33.22 54.26 -28.40
CA ALA A 448 33.27 55.19 -29.52
C ALA A 448 31.86 55.70 -29.89
N VAL A 449 30.83 54.83 -29.86
CA VAL A 449 29.42 55.23 -30.11
C VAL A 449 28.89 56.09 -28.95
N CYS A 450 29.16 55.72 -27.69
CA CYS A 450 28.66 56.42 -26.51
C CYS A 450 29.40 57.77 -26.24
N ARG A 451 30.52 58.04 -26.88
CA ARG A 451 31.30 59.27 -26.69
C ARG A 451 30.52 60.55 -26.95
N SER A 452 29.75 60.60 -28.02
CA SER A 452 28.91 61.76 -28.34
C SER A 452 27.87 62.09 -27.25
N GLU A 453 27.32 61.04 -26.59
CA GLU A 453 26.35 61.22 -25.50
C GLU A 453 27.05 61.70 -24.22
N ALA A 454 28.23 61.15 -23.92
CA ALA A 454 29.06 61.60 -22.80
C ALA A 454 29.49 63.07 -22.97
N ASP A 455 29.97 63.44 -24.16
CA ASP A 455 30.40 64.81 -24.48
C ASP A 455 29.22 65.83 -24.38
N GLN A 456 28.03 65.44 -24.86
CA GLN A 456 26.83 66.30 -24.74
C GLN A 456 26.44 66.50 -23.26
N LYS A 457 26.68 65.52 -22.40
CA LYS A 457 26.43 65.63 -20.97
C LYS A 457 27.56 66.30 -20.19
N GLY A 458 28.73 66.51 -20.83
CA GLY A 458 29.91 67.07 -20.20
C GLY A 458 30.60 66.08 -19.26
N VAL A 459 30.62 64.79 -19.60
CA VAL A 459 31.25 63.71 -18.86
C VAL A 459 32.47 63.20 -19.65
N GLU A 460 33.62 63.09 -19.02
CA GLU A 460 34.84 62.57 -19.65
C GLU A 460 34.81 61.04 -19.72
N LEU A 461 34.91 60.47 -20.96
CA LEU A 461 34.95 59.02 -21.16
C LEU A 461 36.34 58.58 -21.58
N HIS A 462 37.01 57.82 -20.68
CA HIS A 462 38.33 57.24 -20.89
C HIS A 462 38.22 55.74 -21.13
N VAL A 463 38.99 55.21 -22.10
CA VAL A 463 38.95 53.79 -22.47
C VAL A 463 40.36 53.25 -22.53
N SER A 464 40.62 52.18 -21.81
CA SER A 464 41.88 51.40 -21.80
C SER A 464 41.54 49.98 -22.32
N ALA A 465 41.75 49.76 -23.63
CA ALA A 465 41.38 48.52 -24.29
C ALA A 465 42.55 47.86 -25.07
N ASP A 466 43.77 48.13 -24.63
CA ASP A 466 44.98 47.68 -25.31
C ASP A 466 45.28 46.17 -25.12
N THR A 467 44.70 45.54 -24.09
CA THR A 467 44.92 44.14 -23.79
C THR A 467 44.00 43.27 -24.63
N PRO A 468 44.52 42.32 -25.43
CA PRO A 468 43.63 41.40 -26.19
C PRO A 468 42.85 40.47 -25.23
N LEU A 469 41.54 40.45 -25.39
CA LEU A 469 40.66 39.63 -24.55
C LEU A 469 39.78 38.73 -25.44
N PRO A 470 40.34 37.66 -26.00
CA PRO A 470 39.57 36.72 -26.81
C PRO A 470 38.56 35.95 -25.91
N VAL A 471 37.32 35.93 -26.27
CA VAL A 471 36.22 35.19 -25.59
C VAL A 471 35.38 34.44 -26.61
N TRP A 472 34.66 33.44 -26.16
CA TRP A 472 33.66 32.76 -26.97
C TRP A 472 32.31 33.39 -26.67
N GLY A 473 31.66 34.00 -27.70
CA GLY A 473 30.38 34.67 -27.46
C GLY A 473 29.80 35.36 -28.67
N ASP A 474 28.60 35.89 -28.50
CA ASP A 474 27.86 36.65 -29.50
C ASP A 474 28.24 38.13 -29.41
N SER A 475 29.01 38.63 -30.38
CA SER A 475 29.49 40.02 -30.41
C SER A 475 28.39 41.04 -30.23
N VAL A 476 27.20 40.85 -30.84
CA VAL A 476 26.06 41.77 -30.71
C VAL A 476 25.55 41.81 -29.27
N ARG A 477 25.50 40.66 -28.60
CA ARG A 477 25.06 40.58 -27.20
C ARG A 477 26.12 41.09 -26.25
N LEU A 478 27.40 40.84 -26.52
CA LEU A 478 28.50 41.40 -25.75
C LEU A 478 28.51 42.94 -25.84
N GLN A 479 28.35 43.51 -27.03
CA GLN A 479 28.19 44.94 -27.19
C GLN A 479 27.00 45.46 -26.39
N GLN A 480 25.86 44.77 -26.41
CA GLN A 480 24.65 45.15 -25.65
C GLN A 480 24.88 45.16 -24.13
N ILE A 481 25.61 44.16 -23.58
CA ILE A 481 26.00 44.17 -22.16
C ILE A 481 26.83 45.41 -21.84
N ILE A 482 27.92 45.64 -22.59
CA ILE A 482 28.82 46.76 -22.37
C ILE A 482 28.11 48.11 -22.54
N GLN A 483 27.23 48.22 -23.55
CA GLN A 483 26.44 49.40 -23.79
C GLN A 483 25.54 49.75 -22.61
N ASN A 484 24.87 48.73 -22.02
CA ASN A 484 24.04 48.95 -20.84
C ASN A 484 24.84 49.43 -19.63
N LEU A 485 26.05 48.94 -19.45
CA LEU A 485 26.93 49.39 -18.37
C LEU A 485 27.43 50.83 -18.61
N VAL A 486 27.89 51.13 -19.83
CA VAL A 486 28.43 52.47 -20.18
C VAL A 486 27.33 53.53 -20.19
N THR A 487 26.17 53.25 -20.75
CA THR A 487 25.06 54.22 -20.75
C THR A 487 24.53 54.47 -19.33
N ASN A 488 24.49 53.45 -18.46
CA ASN A 488 24.21 53.65 -17.04
C ASN A 488 25.25 54.58 -16.38
N ALA A 489 26.51 54.33 -16.59
CA ALA A 489 27.58 55.20 -16.07
C ALA A 489 27.40 56.65 -16.56
N ILE A 490 27.12 56.85 -17.84
CA ILE A 490 26.85 58.18 -18.38
C ILE A 490 25.61 58.81 -17.71
N HIS A 491 24.53 58.03 -17.52
CA HIS A 491 23.29 58.53 -16.91
C HIS A 491 23.45 59.00 -15.47
N TYR A 492 24.23 58.29 -14.65
CA TYR A 492 24.36 58.57 -13.22
C TYR A 492 25.56 59.46 -12.88
N THR A 493 26.44 59.76 -13.84
CA THR A 493 27.58 60.67 -13.63
C THR A 493 27.12 62.11 -13.90
N PRO A 494 27.33 63.06 -12.95
CA PRO A 494 27.01 64.46 -13.18
C PRO A 494 27.99 65.09 -14.18
N ALA A 495 27.59 66.22 -14.78
CA ALA A 495 28.48 67.00 -15.64
C ALA A 495 29.78 67.40 -14.92
N GLY A 496 30.94 67.23 -15.57
CA GLY A 496 32.27 67.40 -14.99
C GLY A 496 32.82 66.16 -14.31
N GLY A 497 32.06 65.04 -14.27
CA GLY A 497 32.53 63.73 -13.81
C GLY A 497 33.27 62.96 -14.91
N SER A 498 33.83 61.79 -14.53
CA SER A 498 34.58 60.92 -15.45
C SER A 498 34.09 59.48 -15.39
N ILE A 499 34.22 58.76 -16.51
CA ILE A 499 33.96 57.34 -16.65
C ILE A 499 35.24 56.70 -17.20
N HIS A 500 35.69 55.62 -16.54
CA HIS A 500 36.83 54.84 -16.97
C HIS A 500 36.40 53.45 -17.34
N VAL A 501 36.59 53.03 -18.59
CA VAL A 501 36.37 51.66 -19.07
C VAL A 501 37.73 51.01 -19.23
N ASP A 502 37.98 49.95 -18.42
CA ASP A 502 39.25 49.23 -18.37
C ASP A 502 39.05 47.77 -18.77
N CYS A 503 39.84 47.31 -19.74
CA CYS A 503 39.81 45.95 -20.27
C CYS A 503 41.11 45.24 -19.84
N ARG A 504 41.01 44.20 -19.00
CA ARG A 504 42.13 43.45 -18.49
C ARG A 504 41.87 41.95 -18.38
N ALA A 505 42.89 41.16 -18.48
CA ALA A 505 42.84 39.75 -18.15
C ALA A 505 43.18 39.54 -16.66
N GLU A 506 42.38 38.79 -15.95
CA GLU A 506 42.60 38.34 -14.59
C GLU A 506 42.62 36.83 -14.59
N ASP A 507 43.78 36.19 -14.43
CA ASP A 507 43.95 34.75 -14.53
C ASP A 507 43.31 34.18 -15.84
N GLU A 508 42.29 33.35 -15.73
CA GLU A 508 41.56 32.76 -16.88
C GLU A 508 40.28 33.55 -17.25
N THR A 509 40.19 34.81 -16.82
CA THR A 509 38.97 35.63 -16.97
C THR A 509 39.26 36.89 -17.73
N ALA A 510 38.46 37.20 -18.74
CA ALA A 510 38.40 38.46 -19.42
C ALA A 510 37.49 39.41 -18.64
N CYS A 511 37.99 40.56 -18.23
CA CYS A 511 37.29 41.55 -17.43
C CYS A 511 37.13 42.87 -18.18
N VAL A 512 35.91 43.42 -18.22
CA VAL A 512 35.62 44.80 -18.63
C VAL A 512 34.99 45.52 -17.45
N SER A 513 35.72 46.45 -16.87
CA SER A 513 35.27 47.27 -15.75
C SER A 513 34.83 48.63 -16.21
N VAL A 514 33.65 49.09 -15.87
CA VAL A 514 33.11 50.43 -16.09
C VAL A 514 33.02 51.11 -14.74
N GLN A 515 33.90 52.04 -14.50
CA GLN A 515 33.96 52.87 -13.30
C GLN A 515 33.42 54.26 -13.58
N ASP A 516 32.50 54.74 -12.77
CA ASP A 516 31.92 56.08 -12.81
C ASP A 516 32.24 56.87 -11.54
N THR A 517 32.20 58.21 -11.64
CA THR A 517 32.32 59.13 -10.48
C THR A 517 30.93 59.71 -10.13
N GLY A 518 29.88 58.92 -10.28
CA GLY A 518 28.50 59.30 -10.08
C GLY A 518 28.05 59.33 -8.62
N CYS A 519 26.74 59.27 -8.42
CA CYS A 519 26.12 59.34 -7.10
C CYS A 519 26.39 58.11 -6.23
N GLY A 520 26.85 56.99 -6.81
CA GLY A 520 26.97 55.70 -6.11
C GLY A 520 25.64 55.11 -5.71
N ILE A 521 25.68 53.86 -5.14
CA ILE A 521 24.51 53.04 -4.79
C ILE A 521 24.59 52.68 -3.30
N ALA A 522 23.50 52.90 -2.58
CA ALA A 522 23.39 52.55 -1.16
C ALA A 522 23.59 51.04 -0.94
N PRO A 523 24.27 50.59 0.16
CA PRO A 523 24.52 49.19 0.40
C PRO A 523 23.27 48.31 0.41
N GLU A 524 22.15 48.86 0.87
CA GLU A 524 20.81 48.20 0.88
C GLU A 524 20.25 47.95 -0.52
N ASP A 525 20.62 48.77 -1.50
CA ASP A 525 20.11 48.69 -2.89
C ASP A 525 21.04 47.85 -3.80
N GLN A 526 22.30 47.63 -3.40
CA GLN A 526 23.31 46.97 -4.27
C GLN A 526 22.92 45.55 -4.70
N SER A 527 22.20 44.79 -3.85
CA SER A 527 21.72 43.46 -4.21
C SER A 527 20.53 43.49 -5.16
N ALA A 528 19.76 44.58 -5.14
CA ALA A 528 18.51 44.71 -5.90
C ALA A 528 18.67 45.41 -7.26
N VAL A 529 19.84 46.02 -7.55
CA VAL A 529 20.03 46.77 -8.83
C VAL A 529 19.96 45.87 -10.07
N PHE A 530 20.09 44.58 -9.93
CA PHE A 530 19.92 43.60 -11.00
C PHE A 530 18.49 43.05 -11.09
N ASP A 531 17.62 43.38 -10.11
CA ASP A 531 16.22 42.98 -10.16
C ASP A 531 15.46 43.76 -11.23
N ARG A 532 14.47 43.14 -11.84
CA ARG A 532 13.65 43.73 -12.90
C ARG A 532 12.85 44.91 -12.37
N TYR A 533 12.88 46.04 -13.14
CA TYR A 533 12.16 47.26 -12.79
C TYR A 533 12.62 47.90 -11.47
N PHE A 534 13.82 47.56 -11.00
CA PHE A 534 14.35 48.21 -9.84
C PHE A 534 14.77 49.67 -10.20
N HIS A 535 14.32 50.60 -9.39
CA HIS A 535 14.66 52.02 -9.49
C HIS A 535 15.07 52.55 -8.14
N THR A 536 16.19 53.24 -8.10
CA THR A 536 16.59 53.97 -6.90
C THR A 536 15.76 55.25 -6.74
N THR A 537 15.77 55.85 -5.54
CA THR A 537 15.11 57.14 -5.29
C THR A 537 15.68 58.25 -6.19
N ALA A 538 16.90 58.10 -6.69
CA ALA A 538 17.55 59.02 -7.63
C ALA A 538 16.96 58.90 -9.06
N ASP A 539 16.41 57.77 -9.45
CA ASP A 539 15.90 57.45 -10.80
C ASP A 539 14.65 58.23 -11.19
N LYS A 540 13.89 58.77 -10.21
CA LYS A 540 12.65 59.52 -10.46
C LYS A 540 12.85 60.76 -11.36
N LYS A 541 14.09 61.13 -11.64
CA LYS A 541 14.45 62.26 -12.53
C LYS A 541 14.95 61.81 -13.91
N HIS A 542 15.12 60.54 -14.14
CA HIS A 542 15.74 60.01 -15.36
C HIS A 542 14.84 58.99 -16.04
N ASP A 543 14.81 59.00 -17.37
CA ASP A 543 14.03 58.09 -18.21
C ASP A 543 14.78 56.74 -18.33
N SER A 544 14.85 55.94 -17.25
CA SER A 544 15.43 54.58 -17.24
C SER A 544 14.35 53.52 -17.28
N THR A 545 14.59 52.40 -17.95
CA THR A 545 13.61 51.29 -18.08
C THR A 545 13.64 50.32 -16.91
N GLY A 546 14.69 50.40 -16.06
CA GLY A 546 14.91 49.43 -14.98
C GLY A 546 15.16 47.98 -15.46
N LEU A 547 15.36 47.79 -16.78
CA LEU A 547 15.60 46.48 -17.39
C LEU A 547 17.04 46.28 -17.86
N GLY A 548 17.79 47.37 -18.10
CA GLY A 548 19.11 47.31 -18.74
C GLY A 548 20.12 46.45 -17.97
N LEU A 549 20.24 46.63 -16.63
CA LEU A 549 21.15 45.83 -15.79
C LEU A 549 20.72 44.37 -15.66
N THR A 550 19.43 44.11 -15.54
CA THR A 550 18.90 42.76 -15.52
C THR A 550 19.19 42.03 -16.83
N ILE A 551 18.96 42.69 -17.97
CA ILE A 551 19.26 42.14 -19.30
C ILE A 551 20.76 41.88 -19.44
N ALA A 552 21.61 42.82 -19.01
CA ALA A 552 23.06 42.66 -19.05
C ALA A 552 23.53 41.44 -18.21
N GLN A 553 22.99 41.29 -17.01
CA GLN A 553 23.30 40.14 -16.12
C GLN A 553 22.86 38.81 -16.73
N GLU A 554 21.66 38.70 -17.24
CA GLU A 554 21.15 37.49 -17.89
C GLU A 554 21.94 37.14 -19.17
N LEU A 555 22.29 38.13 -19.98
CA LEU A 555 23.16 37.93 -21.15
C LEU A 555 24.58 37.49 -20.74
N ALA A 556 25.14 38.06 -19.66
CA ALA A 556 26.42 37.64 -19.13
C ALA A 556 26.39 36.18 -18.66
N HIS A 557 25.33 35.76 -17.95
CA HIS A 557 25.12 34.37 -17.54
C HIS A 557 24.99 33.42 -18.74
N LEU A 558 24.31 33.84 -19.82
CA LEU A 558 24.25 33.03 -21.05
C LEU A 558 25.63 32.80 -21.68
N HIS A 559 26.57 33.77 -21.50
CA HIS A 559 27.97 33.67 -21.92
C HIS A 559 28.89 33.02 -20.86
N HIS A 560 28.30 32.29 -19.85
CA HIS A 560 29.02 31.66 -18.76
C HIS A 560 29.84 32.62 -17.88
N GLY A 561 29.42 33.90 -17.82
CA GLY A 561 30.03 34.95 -17.04
C GLY A 561 29.10 35.54 -16.00
N GLU A 562 29.54 36.63 -15.41
CA GLU A 562 28.81 37.38 -14.40
C GLU A 562 29.12 38.89 -14.47
N ILE A 563 28.25 39.72 -13.90
CA ILE A 563 28.51 41.13 -13.65
C ILE A 563 28.58 41.34 -12.15
N THR A 564 29.68 41.92 -11.68
CA THR A 564 29.89 42.30 -10.27
C THR A 564 29.77 43.81 -10.09
N LEU A 565 29.38 44.25 -8.88
CA LEU A 565 29.22 45.65 -8.49
C LEU A 565 30.03 45.95 -7.24
N GLN A 566 30.74 47.08 -7.30
CA GLN A 566 31.34 47.76 -6.16
C GLN A 566 30.93 49.20 -6.18
N SER A 567 30.31 49.73 -5.13
CA SER A 567 29.80 51.09 -5.09
C SER A 567 29.82 51.70 -3.71
N GLU A 568 30.05 52.99 -3.64
CA GLU A 568 29.99 53.78 -2.41
C GLU A 568 29.27 55.10 -2.70
N VAL A 569 28.28 55.44 -1.87
CA VAL A 569 27.46 56.67 -2.05
C VAL A 569 28.37 57.90 -2.09
N GLY A 570 28.23 58.69 -3.12
CA GLY A 570 29.01 59.94 -3.38
C GLY A 570 30.41 59.73 -3.96
N LYS A 571 30.83 58.46 -4.20
CA LYS A 571 32.13 58.16 -4.84
C LYS A 571 31.99 57.51 -6.21
N GLY A 572 30.81 57.03 -6.56
CA GLY A 572 30.52 56.36 -7.81
C GLY A 572 30.40 54.83 -7.69
N SER A 573 30.36 54.15 -8.83
CA SER A 573 30.20 52.69 -8.93
C SER A 573 31.23 52.11 -9.92
N ILE A 574 31.53 50.83 -9.72
CA ILE A 574 32.30 49.98 -10.62
C ILE A 574 31.48 48.76 -10.97
N PHE A 575 31.07 48.64 -12.19
CA PHE A 575 30.47 47.44 -12.73
C PHE A 575 31.51 46.66 -13.53
N THR A 576 31.74 45.40 -13.22
CA THR A 576 32.74 44.56 -13.89
C THR A 576 32.07 43.37 -14.54
N LEU A 577 32.06 43.28 -15.86
CA LEU A 577 31.72 42.09 -16.64
C LEU A 577 32.92 41.13 -16.60
N ARG A 578 32.65 39.88 -16.23
CA ARG A 578 33.63 38.78 -16.18
C ARG A 578 33.18 37.67 -17.10
N LEU A 579 34.01 37.27 -18.05
CA LEU A 579 33.77 36.18 -18.99
C LEU A 579 34.99 35.24 -19.03
N PRO A 580 34.80 33.93 -19.31
CA PRO A 580 35.91 33.03 -19.52
C PRO A 580 36.82 33.48 -20.66
N LEU A 581 38.11 33.60 -20.40
CA LEU A 581 39.11 33.96 -21.41
C LEU A 581 39.39 32.69 -22.26
N LEU A 582 39.43 32.88 -23.59
CA LEU A 582 39.92 31.84 -24.47
C LEU A 582 41.44 31.70 -24.31
N THR A 583 41.88 30.65 -23.66
CA THR A 583 43.28 30.23 -23.69
C THR A 583 43.53 29.43 -24.98
N ASP A 584 44.51 29.83 -25.76
CA ASP A 584 44.91 29.17 -27.02
C ASP A 584 45.23 27.67 -26.81
#